data_a7730470c67e5a9f7f8a67126cdf9987
#
_entry.id   a7730470c67e5a9f7f8a67126cdf9987
#
_cell.length_a   1.000
_cell.length_b   1.000
_cell.length_c   1.000
_cell.angle_alpha   90.00
_cell.angle_beta   90.00
_cell.angle_gamma   90.00
#
_symmetry.space_group_name_H-M   'P 1'
#
loop_
_entity.id
_entity.type
_entity.pdbx_description
1 polymer ?
#
loop_
_entity_poly.entity_id
_entity_poly.type
_entity_poly.pdbx_seq_one_letter_code
_entity_poly.pdbx_strand_id
1 'polypeptide(L)'
;MIEALKAWLKRRRKKKQIAKEVAAAAGLIESIELALNIELYEWQRLYIITGIWQPPEGRRHGRTLAYIVRLLIDQSKPLLIYGISDARAYADNPFTERQYMPVPTVYADWFRRDLQEIYEQLRAAGVPVRELVFKHGRDGAGISW
;
A
#
# COMPACT_ATOMS: atom_id res chain seq x y z
N MET A 1 22.20 33.52 3.83
CA MET A 1 23.12 32.53 3.25
C MET A 1 23.22 31.25 4.07
N ILE A 2 23.45 31.36 5.35
CA ILE A 2 23.58 30.19 6.23
C ILE A 2 22.31 29.34 6.25
N GLU A 3 21.13 29.95 6.29
CA GLU A 3 19.87 29.22 6.30
C GLU A 3 19.60 28.48 4.99
N ALA A 4 19.93 29.08 3.85
CA ALA A 4 19.79 28.45 2.55
C ALA A 4 20.74 27.24 2.42
N LEU A 5 21.96 27.38 2.93
CA LEU A 5 22.94 26.28 2.93
C LEU A 5 22.47 25.13 3.83
N LYS A 6 21.96 25.42 5.02
CA LYS A 6 21.42 24.41 5.93
C LYS A 6 20.25 23.68 5.30
N ALA A 7 19.33 24.40 4.64
CA ALA A 7 18.19 23.80 3.96
C ALA A 7 18.63 22.91 2.80
N TRP A 8 19.65 23.34 2.04
CA TRP A 8 20.22 22.56 0.94
C TRP A 8 20.86 21.27 1.45
N LEU A 9 21.66 21.33 2.51
CA LEU A 9 22.29 20.16 3.12
C LEU A 9 21.25 19.18 3.67
N LYS A 10 20.19 19.69 4.30
CA LYS A 10 19.12 18.87 4.82
C LYS A 10 18.42 18.11 3.69
N ARG A 11 18.12 18.79 2.58
CA ARG A 11 17.50 18.16 1.41
C ARG A 11 18.40 17.08 0.80
N ARG A 12 19.69 17.35 0.72
CA ARG A 12 20.68 16.41 0.18
C ARG A 12 20.79 15.16 1.05
N ARG A 13 20.81 15.31 2.37
CA ARG A 13 20.82 14.19 3.32
C ARG A 13 19.57 13.36 3.18
N LYS A 14 18.42 14.01 3.05
CA LYS A 14 17.14 13.33 2.87
C LYS A 14 17.13 12.50 1.58
N LYS A 15 17.62 13.04 0.48
CA LYS A 15 17.74 12.30 -0.78
C LYS A 15 18.64 11.09 -0.66
N LYS A 16 19.79 11.23 0.01
CA LYS A 16 20.69 10.11 0.25
C LYS A 16 20.05 9.04 1.12
N GLN A 17 19.30 9.45 2.14
CA GLN A 17 18.59 8.50 3.02
C GLN A 17 17.54 7.72 2.24
N ILE A 18 16.76 8.40 1.41
CA ILE A 18 15.74 7.75 0.57
C ILE A 18 16.40 6.75 -0.38
N ALA A 19 17.46 7.14 -1.07
CA ALA A 19 18.18 6.25 -1.99
C ALA A 19 18.73 5.02 -1.26
N LYS A 20 19.22 5.19 -0.04
CA LYS A 20 19.72 4.09 0.79
C LYS A 20 18.60 3.13 1.18
N GLU A 21 17.46 3.67 1.58
CA GLU A 21 16.29 2.87 1.94
C GLU A 21 15.77 2.07 0.75
N VAL A 22 15.68 2.69 -0.41
CA VAL A 22 15.25 2.02 -1.64
C VAL A 22 16.22 0.90 -2.01
N ALA A 23 17.51 1.15 -1.94
CA ALA A 23 18.51 0.14 -2.24
C ALA A 23 18.46 -1.04 -1.25
N ALA A 24 18.28 -0.75 0.03
CA ALA A 24 18.18 -1.78 1.06
C ALA A 24 16.94 -2.66 0.90
N ALA A 25 15.87 -2.12 0.32
CA ALA A 25 14.60 -2.82 0.13
C ALA A 25 14.46 -3.45 -1.26
N ALA A 26 15.51 -3.44 -2.08
CA ALA A 26 15.44 -3.98 -3.45
C ALA A 26 14.99 -5.45 -3.48
N GLY A 27 15.46 -6.26 -2.55
CA GLY A 27 15.05 -7.68 -2.45
C GLY A 27 13.57 -7.84 -2.14
N LEU A 28 13.02 -6.99 -1.29
CA LEU A 28 11.60 -6.99 -0.98
C LEU A 28 10.77 -6.63 -2.23
N ILE A 29 11.19 -5.63 -2.96
CA ILE A 29 10.50 -5.22 -4.20
C ILE A 29 10.51 -6.34 -5.22
N GLU A 30 11.65 -7.00 -5.42
CA GLU A 30 11.74 -8.15 -6.33
C GLU A 30 10.79 -9.27 -5.91
N SER A 31 10.71 -9.56 -4.64
CA SER A 31 9.82 -10.59 -4.11
C SER A 31 8.35 -10.23 -4.35
N ILE A 32 7.98 -8.97 -4.18
CA ILE A 32 6.63 -8.48 -4.45
C ILE A 32 6.31 -8.61 -5.95
N GLU A 33 7.23 -8.18 -6.80
CA GLU A 33 7.03 -8.27 -8.25
C GLU A 33 6.86 -9.72 -8.72
N LEU A 34 7.64 -10.63 -8.17
CA LEU A 34 7.50 -12.05 -8.48
C LEU A 34 6.17 -12.61 -7.96
N ALA A 35 5.79 -12.24 -6.74
CA ALA A 35 4.55 -12.72 -6.13
C ALA A 35 3.31 -12.31 -6.92
N LEU A 36 3.30 -11.08 -7.41
CA LEU A 36 2.16 -10.52 -8.13
C LEU A 36 2.29 -10.67 -9.64
N ASN A 37 3.41 -11.18 -10.11
CA ASN A 37 3.71 -11.33 -11.55
C ASN A 37 3.57 -10.01 -12.31
N ILE A 38 4.14 -8.96 -11.77
CA ILE A 38 4.11 -7.62 -12.35
C ILE A 38 5.47 -6.95 -12.24
N GLU A 39 5.64 -5.88 -12.98
CA GLU A 39 6.76 -4.97 -12.83
C GLU A 39 6.21 -3.66 -12.27
N LEU A 40 6.72 -3.23 -11.12
CA LEU A 40 6.27 -2.02 -10.48
C LEU A 40 6.88 -0.80 -11.16
N TYR A 41 6.09 0.27 -11.26
CA TYR A 41 6.61 1.57 -11.68
C TYR A 41 7.54 2.12 -10.60
N GLU A 42 8.43 3.01 -11.00
CA GLU A 42 9.38 3.62 -10.07
C GLU A 42 8.69 4.33 -8.92
N TRP A 43 7.61 5.07 -9.19
CA TRP A 43 6.87 5.77 -8.16
C TRP A 43 6.18 4.81 -7.19
N GLN A 44 5.76 3.64 -7.66
CA GLN A 44 5.17 2.61 -6.80
C GLN A 44 6.22 2.03 -5.84
N ARG A 45 7.41 1.75 -6.35
CA ARG A 45 8.52 1.27 -5.52
C ARG A 45 8.86 2.28 -4.43
N LEU A 46 8.96 3.54 -4.82
CA LEU A 46 9.25 4.62 -3.88
C LEU A 46 8.18 4.70 -2.79
N TYR A 47 6.90 4.67 -3.19
CA TYR A 47 5.81 4.74 -2.22
C TYR A 47 5.78 3.53 -1.30
N ILE A 48 5.92 2.33 -1.83
CA ILE A 48 5.87 1.10 -1.04
C ILE A 48 6.96 1.10 0.04
N ILE A 49 8.14 1.59 -0.29
CA ILE A 49 9.28 1.59 0.63
C ILE A 49 9.22 2.77 1.60
N THR A 50 8.96 3.96 1.10
CA THR A 50 9.15 5.20 1.88
C THR A 50 7.85 5.89 2.29
N GLY A 51 6.74 5.56 1.66
CA GLY A 51 5.48 6.26 1.87
C GLY A 51 5.33 7.55 1.08
N ILE A 52 6.29 7.89 0.24
CA ILE A 52 6.23 9.09 -0.58
C ILE A 52 5.32 8.86 -1.77
N TRP A 53 4.22 9.59 -1.83
CA TRP A 53 3.18 9.43 -2.84
C TRP A 53 3.37 10.42 -3.97
N GLN A 54 3.86 9.96 -5.11
CA GLN A 54 4.12 10.79 -6.28
C GLN A 54 3.69 10.08 -7.57
N PRO A 55 2.41 9.69 -7.69
CA PRO A 55 1.95 9.07 -8.93
C PRO A 55 1.93 10.09 -10.06
N PRO A 56 2.10 9.65 -11.31
CA PRO A 56 2.01 10.56 -12.45
C PRO A 56 0.59 11.08 -12.57
N GLU A 57 0.44 12.24 -13.19
CA GLU A 57 -0.86 12.80 -13.50
C GLU A 57 -1.61 11.92 -14.49
N GLY A 58 -2.93 11.99 -14.43
CA GLY A 58 -3.80 11.21 -15.29
C GLY A 58 -4.36 9.99 -14.61
N ARG A 59 -4.77 9.03 -15.42
CA ARG A 59 -5.49 7.86 -14.90
C ARG A 59 -4.59 6.90 -14.16
N ARG A 60 -5.17 6.33 -13.19
CA ARG A 60 -4.94 5.05 -12.54
C ARG A 60 -3.79 4.22 -13.06
N HIS A 61 -2.65 4.37 -12.54
CA HIS A 61 -1.50 3.55 -12.88
C HIS A 61 -1.09 2.70 -11.69
N GLY A 62 -2.05 1.91 -11.20
CA GLY A 62 -1.78 1.02 -10.07
C GLY A 62 -1.69 1.73 -8.73
N ARG A 63 -2.43 2.81 -8.55
CA ARG A 63 -2.47 3.53 -7.26
C ARG A 63 -3.03 2.65 -6.15
N THR A 64 -4.13 1.98 -6.42
CA THR A 64 -4.76 1.08 -5.45
C THR A 64 -3.83 -0.08 -5.12
N LEU A 65 -3.19 -0.66 -6.12
CA LEU A 65 -2.23 -1.74 -5.93
C LEU A 65 -1.08 -1.31 -5.00
N ALA A 66 -0.49 -0.16 -5.28
CA ALA A 66 0.62 0.35 -4.46
C ALA A 66 0.18 0.59 -3.01
N TYR A 67 -0.99 1.18 -2.84
CA TYR A 67 -1.56 1.44 -1.53
C TYR A 67 -1.79 0.14 -0.75
N ILE A 68 -2.40 -0.85 -1.39
CA ILE A 68 -2.67 -2.14 -0.77
C ILE A 68 -1.37 -2.85 -0.38
N VAL A 69 -0.39 -2.89 -1.28
CA VAL A 69 0.88 -3.54 -1.00
C VAL A 69 1.55 -2.91 0.23
N ARG A 70 1.63 -1.58 0.26
CA ARG A 70 2.23 -0.90 1.41
C ARG A 70 1.45 -1.16 2.69
N LEU A 71 0.13 -1.14 2.62
CA LEU A 71 -0.73 -1.44 3.76
C LEU A 71 -0.45 -2.84 4.33
N LEU A 72 -0.24 -3.82 3.46
CA LEU A 72 -0.04 -5.20 3.86
C LEU A 72 1.37 -5.49 4.38
N ILE A 73 2.39 -4.83 3.86
CA ILE A 73 3.77 -5.08 4.33
C ILE A 73 4.11 -4.39 5.65
N ASP A 74 3.26 -3.47 6.11
CA ASP A 74 3.42 -2.85 7.42
C ASP A 74 2.99 -3.85 8.50
N GLN A 75 3.95 -4.41 9.21
CA GLN A 75 3.71 -5.47 10.19
C GLN A 75 3.47 -4.95 11.61
N SER A 76 3.15 -3.68 11.77
CA SER A 76 3.01 -3.08 13.10
C SER A 76 1.87 -3.69 13.93
N LYS A 77 0.76 -4.05 13.29
CA LYS A 77 -0.40 -4.65 13.97
C LYS A 77 -1.30 -5.35 12.96
N PRO A 78 -2.16 -6.27 13.42
CA PRO A 78 -3.11 -6.94 12.51
C PRO A 78 -4.05 -5.94 11.83
N LEU A 79 -4.43 -6.26 10.60
CA LEU A 79 -5.41 -5.50 9.84
C LEU A 79 -6.77 -6.20 10.00
N LEU A 80 -7.69 -5.52 10.68
CA LEU A 80 -8.99 -6.08 11.02
C LEU A 80 -10.08 -5.50 10.13
N ILE A 81 -10.76 -6.36 9.37
CA ILE A 81 -11.87 -5.96 8.52
C ILE A 81 -13.09 -6.76 8.94
N TYR A 82 -13.87 -6.19 9.87
CA TYR A 82 -15.00 -6.85 10.46
C TYR A 82 -16.34 -6.54 9.78
N GLY A 83 -16.35 -5.62 8.83
CA GLY A 83 -17.56 -5.30 8.12
C GLY A 83 -17.30 -4.29 7.02
N ILE A 84 -18.38 -3.88 6.37
CA ILE A 84 -18.29 -2.93 5.26
C ILE A 84 -17.72 -1.57 5.71
N SER A 85 -17.98 -1.19 6.96
CA SER A 85 -17.46 0.07 7.51
C SER A 85 -15.94 0.07 7.56
N ASP A 86 -15.36 -1.04 7.99
CA ASP A 86 -13.90 -1.17 8.06
C ASP A 86 -13.30 -1.18 6.65
N ALA A 87 -13.93 -1.91 5.73
CA ALA A 87 -13.48 -1.93 4.34
C ALA A 87 -13.52 -0.54 3.73
N ARG A 88 -14.58 0.24 4.01
CA ARG A 88 -14.66 1.63 3.56
C ARG A 88 -13.58 2.51 4.15
N ALA A 89 -13.29 2.34 5.43
CA ALA A 89 -12.29 3.13 6.11
C ALA A 89 -10.89 2.92 5.50
N TYR A 90 -10.55 1.69 5.17
CA TYR A 90 -9.27 1.40 4.54
C TYR A 90 -9.26 1.78 3.05
N ALA A 91 -10.38 1.65 2.36
CA ALA A 91 -10.48 2.05 0.96
C ALA A 91 -10.42 3.57 0.78
N ASP A 92 -10.86 4.32 1.78
CA ASP A 92 -10.81 5.78 1.77
C ASP A 92 -9.48 6.23 2.35
N ASN A 93 -8.47 6.22 1.51
CA ASN A 93 -7.12 6.58 1.91
C ASN A 93 -6.87 8.08 1.69
N PRO A 94 -5.83 8.66 2.32
CA PRO A 94 -5.59 10.11 2.24
C PRO A 94 -5.17 10.60 0.85
N PHE A 95 -4.95 9.70 -0.08
CA PHE A 95 -4.53 10.04 -1.43
C PHE A 95 -5.69 10.06 -2.43
N THR A 96 -6.90 9.71 -1.99
CA THR A 96 -8.08 9.80 -2.85
C THR A 96 -8.57 11.23 -2.89
N GLU A 97 -9.11 11.62 -4.04
CA GLU A 97 -9.65 12.97 -4.21
C GLU A 97 -11.09 13.12 -3.70
N ARG A 98 -11.58 12.13 -3.00
CA ARG A 98 -12.97 12.11 -2.52
C ARG A 98 -13.09 12.74 -1.15
N GLN A 99 -13.01 14.06 -1.08
CA GLN A 99 -13.01 14.74 0.21
C GLN A 99 -14.39 14.78 0.89
N TYR A 100 -15.48 14.66 0.15
CA TYR A 100 -16.82 14.90 0.66
C TYR A 100 -17.81 13.76 0.43
N MET A 101 -17.39 12.73 -0.24
CA MET A 101 -18.30 11.61 -0.56
C MET A 101 -17.81 10.34 0.11
N PRO A 102 -18.69 9.63 0.78
CA PRO A 102 -18.31 8.33 1.34
C PRO A 102 -17.93 7.36 0.21
N VAL A 103 -17.04 6.43 0.52
CA VAL A 103 -16.66 5.40 -0.43
C VAL A 103 -17.89 4.56 -0.75
N PRO A 104 -18.24 4.38 -2.03
CA PRO A 104 -19.37 3.54 -2.40
C PRO A 104 -19.20 2.10 -1.94
N THR A 105 -20.29 1.45 -1.61
CA THR A 105 -20.29 0.03 -1.18
C THR A 105 -19.64 -0.87 -2.21
N VAL A 106 -19.91 -0.65 -3.48
CA VAL A 106 -19.31 -1.44 -4.58
C VAL A 106 -17.80 -1.32 -4.58
N TYR A 107 -17.29 -0.10 -4.40
CA TYR A 107 -15.85 0.13 -4.35
C TYR A 107 -15.22 -0.52 -3.12
N ALA A 108 -15.88 -0.42 -1.98
CA ALA A 108 -15.40 -1.05 -0.76
C ALA A 108 -15.33 -2.56 -0.88
N ASP A 109 -16.29 -3.18 -1.57
CA ASP A 109 -16.29 -4.61 -1.82
C ASP A 109 -15.17 -5.02 -2.78
N TRP A 110 -14.95 -4.24 -3.83
CA TRP A 110 -13.81 -4.47 -4.74
C TRP A 110 -12.48 -4.33 -4.01
N PHE A 111 -12.36 -3.31 -3.19
CA PHE A 111 -11.15 -3.08 -2.41
C PHE A 111 -10.86 -4.28 -1.50
N ARG A 112 -11.88 -4.80 -0.83
CA ARG A 112 -11.75 -5.98 0.02
C ARG A 112 -11.26 -7.20 -0.77
N ARG A 113 -11.82 -7.41 -1.95
CA ARG A 113 -11.43 -8.53 -2.81
C ARG A 113 -9.99 -8.39 -3.28
N ASP A 114 -9.62 -7.21 -3.74
CA ASP A 114 -8.24 -6.94 -4.16
C ASP A 114 -7.26 -7.10 -2.99
N LEU A 115 -7.64 -6.60 -1.84
CA LEU A 115 -6.83 -6.72 -0.62
C LEU A 115 -6.59 -8.19 -0.29
N GLN A 116 -7.62 -8.99 -0.30
CA GLN A 116 -7.54 -10.42 0.00
C GLN A 116 -6.70 -11.16 -1.04
N GLU A 117 -6.92 -10.88 -2.31
CA GLU A 117 -6.20 -11.53 -3.40
C GLU A 117 -4.70 -11.19 -3.34
N ILE A 118 -4.36 -9.94 -3.18
CA ILE A 118 -2.97 -9.50 -3.07
C ILE A 118 -2.32 -10.09 -1.81
N TYR A 119 -3.05 -10.10 -0.71
CA TYR A 119 -2.58 -10.71 0.53
C TYR A 119 -2.21 -12.18 0.34
N GLU A 120 -3.09 -12.94 -0.28
CA GLU A 120 -2.84 -14.36 -0.54
C GLU A 120 -1.65 -14.59 -1.46
N GLN A 121 -1.53 -13.78 -2.50
CA GLN A 121 -0.41 -13.87 -3.44
C GLN A 121 0.93 -13.56 -2.76
N LEU A 122 0.97 -12.51 -1.97
CA LEU A 122 2.19 -12.12 -1.25
C LEU A 122 2.57 -13.18 -0.22
N ARG A 123 1.60 -13.67 0.52
CA ARG A 123 1.82 -14.68 1.54
C ARG A 123 2.30 -16.00 0.94
N ALA A 124 1.69 -16.43 -0.15
CA ALA A 124 2.06 -17.67 -0.83
C ALA A 124 3.50 -17.63 -1.36
N ALA A 125 3.97 -16.45 -1.72
CA ALA A 125 5.34 -16.26 -2.21
C ALA A 125 6.36 -16.03 -1.09
N GLY A 126 5.93 -16.05 0.17
CA GLY A 126 6.83 -15.86 1.31
C GLY A 126 7.17 -14.41 1.62
N VAL A 127 6.46 -13.46 1.03
CA VAL A 127 6.65 -12.04 1.38
C VAL A 127 6.08 -11.79 2.77
N PRO A 128 6.84 -11.19 3.70
CA PRO A 128 6.31 -10.88 5.02
C PRO A 128 5.17 -9.88 4.94
N VAL A 129 4.01 -10.26 5.42
CA VAL A 129 2.82 -9.41 5.45
C VAL A 129 2.20 -9.44 6.84
N ARG A 130 1.48 -8.38 7.18
CA ARG A 130 0.75 -8.31 8.44
C ARG A 130 -0.39 -9.32 8.44
N GLU A 131 -0.86 -9.67 9.62
CA GLU A 131 -2.02 -10.54 9.73
C GLU A 131 -3.26 -9.82 9.21
N LEU A 132 -4.02 -10.47 8.35
CA LEU A 132 -5.27 -9.95 7.82
C LEU A 132 -6.42 -10.79 8.38
N VAL A 133 -7.28 -10.18 9.16
CA VAL A 133 -8.37 -10.86 9.83
C VAL A 133 -9.71 -10.32 9.34
N PHE A 134 -10.53 -11.21 8.78
CA PHE A 134 -11.91 -10.89 8.45
C PHE A 134 -12.82 -11.39 9.58
N LYS A 135 -13.85 -10.65 9.87
CA LYS A 135 -14.77 -10.94 10.95
C LYS A 135 -15.42 -12.29 10.68
N HIS A 136 -15.63 -13.05 10.46
CA HIS A 136 -16.23 -14.32 10.20
C HIS A 136 -15.50 -14.98 9.12
N GLY A 137 -14.44 -15.39 9.50
CA GLY A 137 -14.02 -16.57 8.93
C GLY A 137 -15.10 -17.64 9.02
N ARG A 138 -16.32 -17.22 9.29
CA ARG A 138 -17.43 -18.05 9.20
C ARG A 138 -17.34 -18.81 7.94
N ASP A 139 -17.13 -20.05 8.04
CA ASP A 139 -17.20 -20.95 6.91
C ASP A 139 -16.12 -20.73 5.85
N GLY A 140 -15.15 -19.91 6.07
CA GLY A 140 -14.20 -19.57 5.03
C GLY A 140 -14.91 -19.10 3.76
N ALA A 141 -16.21 -19.08 3.76
CA ALA A 141 -16.98 -18.56 2.66
C ALA A 141 -16.89 -17.06 2.70
N GLY A 142 -16.75 -16.47 1.58
CA GLY A 142 -16.58 -15.06 1.47
C GLY A 142 -17.44 -14.28 2.44
N ILE A 143 -16.87 -13.24 2.94
CA ILE A 143 -17.54 -12.39 3.89
C ILE A 143 -18.75 -11.79 3.24
N SER A 144 -19.89 -12.04 3.83
CA SER A 144 -21.11 -11.38 3.44
C SER A 144 -21.23 -10.10 4.26
N TRP A 145 -21.38 -9.03 3.60
CA TRP A 145 -21.57 -7.74 4.27
C TRP A 145 -23.04 -7.58 4.67
#